data_87ba0443a548ba20b0fa749397de932f
#
_entry.id   87ba0443a548ba20b0fa749397de932f
#
_cell.length_a   1.000
_cell.length_b   1.000
_cell.length_c   1.000
_cell.angle_alpha   90.00
_cell.angle_beta   90.00
_cell.angle_gamma   90.00
#
_symmetry.space_group_name_H-M   'P 1'
#
loop_
_entity.id
_entity.type
_entity.pdbx_description
1 polymer ?
#
loop_
_entity_poly.entity_id
_entity_poly.type
_entity_poly.pdbx_seq_one_letter_code
_entity_poly.pdbx_strand_id
1 'polypeptide(L)'
;MAHFAKIGVDNTVLNVVALRNINCVDEDGVEKESIGKEYLEQNTGHSAWVQCSANTQDGVHKEGRTPLRGSFPSKGWVYDSTNDIFYNPNAKPYNSWVLNTNTSRWEPPTARPTETDAERAAGKCYKWNETNKAWELISGVGVSGA
;
A
#
# COMPACT_ATOMS: atom_id res chain seq x y z
N MET A 1 17.59 6.99 7.21
CA MET A 1 17.37 7.51 5.86
C MET A 1 15.90 7.80 5.63
N ALA A 2 15.62 8.90 4.95
CA ALA A 2 14.26 9.19 4.48
C ALA A 2 14.09 8.64 3.06
N HIS A 3 12.85 8.37 2.68
CA HIS A 3 12.52 7.88 1.35
C HIS A 3 11.50 8.82 0.70
N PHE A 4 11.65 9.05 -0.60
CA PHE A 4 10.75 9.93 -1.35
C PHE A 4 10.35 9.26 -2.66
N ALA A 5 9.07 9.31 -2.95
CA ALA A 5 8.53 8.84 -4.22
C ALA A 5 8.57 9.98 -5.25
N LYS A 6 9.11 9.70 -6.42
CA LYS A 6 9.07 10.59 -7.56
C LYS A 6 7.72 10.43 -8.24
N ILE A 7 6.94 11.50 -8.31
CA ILE A 7 5.58 11.47 -8.81
C ILE A 7 5.54 11.98 -10.26
N GLY A 8 4.93 11.19 -11.11
CA GLY A 8 4.74 11.51 -12.52
C GLY A 8 3.31 11.88 -12.87
N VAL A 9 2.98 11.74 -14.16
CA VAL A 9 1.65 12.00 -14.68
C VAL A 9 0.63 11.07 -14.01
N ASP A 10 -0.57 11.58 -13.75
CA ASP A 10 -1.65 10.87 -13.07
C ASP A 10 -1.25 10.34 -11.69
N ASN A 11 -0.34 11.03 -11.02
CA ASN A 11 0.16 10.67 -9.70
C ASN A 11 0.79 9.27 -9.64
N THR A 12 1.28 8.78 -10.75
CA THR A 12 2.01 7.50 -10.80
C THR A 12 3.39 7.64 -10.18
N VAL A 13 3.78 6.69 -9.37
CA VAL A 13 5.12 6.62 -8.78
C VAL A 13 6.11 6.16 -9.85
N LEU A 14 7.03 7.03 -10.21
CA LEU A 14 8.05 6.75 -11.22
C LEU A 14 9.25 6.02 -10.62
N ASN A 15 9.58 6.35 -9.40
CA ASN A 15 10.71 5.78 -8.69
C ASN A 15 10.62 6.14 -7.21
N VAL A 16 11.37 5.43 -6.38
CA VAL A 16 11.51 5.75 -4.95
C VAL A 16 13.00 5.86 -4.65
N VAL A 17 13.39 6.96 -4.03
CA VAL A 17 14.79 7.23 -3.70
C VAL A 17 14.97 7.32 -2.20
N ALA A 18 16.15 6.91 -1.73
CA ALA A 18 16.56 7.09 -0.36
C ALA A 18 17.37 8.39 -0.25
N LEU A 19 17.09 9.18 0.77
CA LEU A 19 17.76 10.44 1.01
C LEU A 19 18.48 10.39 2.36
N ARG A 20 19.73 10.86 2.38
CA ARG A 20 20.48 10.92 3.63
C ARG A 20 19.81 11.90 4.58
N ASN A 21 19.80 11.60 5.87
CA ASN A 21 19.16 12.43 6.88
C ASN A 21 19.60 13.90 6.82
N ILE A 22 20.89 14.15 6.59
CA ILE A 22 21.42 15.52 6.53
C ILE A 22 20.77 16.36 5.44
N ASN A 23 20.21 15.74 4.41
CA ASN A 23 19.60 16.44 3.30
C ASN A 23 18.09 16.69 3.49
N CYS A 24 17.53 16.27 4.61
CA CYS A 24 16.10 16.42 4.91
C CYS A 24 15.83 16.91 6.34
N VAL A 25 16.82 17.45 7.03
CA VAL A 25 16.65 17.99 8.37
C VAL A 25 16.87 19.52 8.36
N ASP A 26 16.22 20.19 9.32
CA ASP A 26 16.42 21.61 9.54
C ASP A 26 17.65 21.89 10.40
N GLU A 27 17.84 23.15 10.79
CA GLU A 27 18.99 23.58 11.61
C GLU A 27 19.04 22.88 12.98
N ASP A 28 17.88 22.49 13.49
CA ASP A 28 17.77 21.80 14.78
C ASP A 28 17.87 20.27 14.63
N GLY A 29 18.13 19.77 13.43
CA GLY A 29 18.22 18.34 13.16
C GLY A 29 16.87 17.64 13.05
N VAL A 30 15.78 18.39 12.87
CA VAL A 30 14.43 17.85 12.73
C VAL A 30 14.14 17.55 11.27
N GLU A 31 13.71 16.32 11.00
CA GLU A 31 13.35 15.90 9.64
C GLU A 31 12.09 16.62 9.18
N LYS A 32 12.15 17.17 7.97
CA LYS A 32 11.02 17.84 7.33
C LYS A 32 10.92 17.44 5.87
N GLU A 33 9.74 17.04 5.46
CA GLU A 33 9.47 16.66 4.08
C GLU A 33 9.81 17.80 3.11
N SER A 34 9.46 19.01 3.45
CA SER A 34 9.72 20.18 2.58
C SER A 34 11.21 20.38 2.26
N ILE A 35 12.09 20.09 3.20
CA ILE A 35 13.53 20.21 3.01
C ILE A 35 14.04 19.13 2.06
N GLY A 36 13.61 17.90 2.26
CA GLY A 36 13.97 16.79 1.37
C GLY A 36 13.45 17.00 -0.05
N LYS A 37 12.23 17.50 -0.19
CA LYS A 37 11.66 17.84 -1.51
C LYS A 37 12.46 18.92 -2.21
N GLU A 38 12.84 19.97 -1.51
CA GLU A 38 13.64 21.05 -2.07
C GLU A 38 15.01 20.55 -2.52
N TYR A 39 15.66 19.74 -1.69
CA TYR A 39 16.94 19.12 -2.04
C TYR A 39 16.84 18.31 -3.33
N LEU A 40 15.81 17.48 -3.45
CA LEU A 40 15.59 16.65 -4.62
C LEU A 40 15.26 17.46 -5.85
N GLU A 41 14.45 18.51 -5.72
CA GLU A 41 14.14 19.40 -6.83
C GLU A 41 15.39 20.09 -7.36
N GLN A 42 16.24 20.60 -6.48
CA GLN A 42 17.48 21.26 -6.87
C GLN A 42 18.46 20.32 -7.55
N ASN A 43 18.51 19.06 -7.11
CA ASN A 43 19.49 18.10 -7.62
C ASN A 43 19.01 17.27 -8.80
N THR A 44 17.71 17.19 -9.03
CA THR A 44 17.13 16.37 -10.11
C THR A 44 16.39 17.17 -11.16
N GLY A 45 15.99 18.40 -10.84
CA GLY A 45 15.11 19.20 -11.70
C GLY A 45 13.64 18.78 -11.68
N HIS A 46 13.29 17.76 -10.92
CA HIS A 46 11.91 17.28 -10.79
C HIS A 46 11.32 17.79 -9.48
N SER A 47 10.12 18.40 -9.54
CA SER A 47 9.53 19.08 -8.38
C SER A 47 8.51 18.24 -7.61
N ALA A 48 7.94 17.20 -8.22
CA ALA A 48 6.87 16.42 -7.62
C ALA A 48 7.42 15.23 -6.85
N TRP A 49 7.58 15.40 -5.55
CA TRP A 49 8.08 14.39 -4.62
C TRP A 49 7.15 14.26 -3.43
N VAL A 50 6.94 13.03 -2.97
CA VAL A 50 6.13 12.75 -1.77
C VAL A 50 6.91 11.79 -0.89
N GLN A 51 7.08 12.16 0.36
CA GLN A 51 7.79 11.31 1.32
C GLN A 51 7.01 10.03 1.62
N CYS A 52 7.72 8.93 1.73
CA CYS A 52 7.19 7.63 2.11
C CYS A 52 8.09 6.97 3.16
N SER A 53 7.61 5.91 3.79
CA SER A 53 8.37 5.24 4.84
C SER A 53 8.46 3.74 4.59
N ALA A 54 9.69 3.23 4.54
CA ALA A 54 9.94 1.80 4.43
C ALA A 54 9.43 1.00 5.64
N ASN A 55 9.05 1.68 6.71
CA ASN A 55 8.52 1.08 7.94
C ASN A 55 6.99 1.01 7.94
N THR A 56 6.32 1.49 6.89
CA THR A 56 4.87 1.50 6.80
C THR A 56 4.38 0.48 5.78
N GLN A 57 3.47 -0.38 6.22
CA GLN A 57 2.85 -1.39 5.37
C GLN A 57 1.40 -1.58 5.81
N ASP A 58 0.47 -1.58 4.84
CA ASP A 58 -0.96 -1.83 5.08
C ASP A 58 -1.55 -0.98 6.22
N GLY A 59 -1.15 0.28 6.29
CA GLY A 59 -1.62 1.22 7.29
C GLY A 59 -0.98 1.07 8.67
N VAL A 60 0.07 0.28 8.80
CA VAL A 60 0.73 0.00 10.08
C VAL A 60 2.23 0.31 9.99
N HIS A 61 2.77 0.94 11.04
CA HIS A 61 4.21 1.12 11.18
C HIS A 61 4.80 -0.12 11.87
N LYS A 62 5.82 -0.74 11.27
CA LYS A 62 6.38 -2.00 11.77
C LYS A 62 6.96 -1.94 13.18
N GLU A 63 7.28 -0.74 13.66
CA GLU A 63 7.80 -0.52 15.02
C GLU A 63 6.75 0.12 15.94
N GLY A 64 5.48 0.13 15.53
CA GLY A 64 4.39 0.67 16.34
C GLY A 64 4.29 2.18 16.38
N ARG A 65 5.04 2.88 15.53
CA ARG A 65 4.96 4.34 15.42
C ARG A 65 3.83 4.74 14.48
N THR A 66 3.70 6.03 14.19
CA THR A 66 2.70 6.54 13.26
C THR A 66 3.03 6.10 11.83
N PRO A 67 2.13 5.39 11.16
CA PRO A 67 2.35 5.03 9.76
C PRO A 67 2.31 6.27 8.86
N LEU A 68 3.05 6.22 7.76
CA LEU A 68 3.10 7.31 6.79
C LEU A 68 2.48 6.86 5.47
N ARG A 69 1.36 7.49 5.12
CA ARG A 69 0.71 7.37 3.80
C ARG A 69 0.41 5.94 3.35
N GLY A 70 -0.13 5.15 4.23
CA GLY A 70 -0.72 3.85 3.94
C GLY A 70 0.27 2.71 3.77
N SER A 71 1.12 2.76 2.77
CA SER A 71 2.12 1.74 2.50
C SER A 71 3.32 2.34 1.77
N PHE A 72 4.47 1.72 1.93
CA PHE A 72 5.67 2.08 1.19
C PHE A 72 5.48 1.69 -0.29
N PRO A 73 5.58 2.66 -1.21
CA PRO A 73 5.27 2.40 -2.61
C PRO A 73 6.43 1.78 -3.38
N SER A 74 6.10 1.26 -4.55
CA SER A 74 7.06 0.85 -5.58
C SER A 74 6.72 1.57 -6.88
N LYS A 75 7.63 1.53 -7.84
CA LYS A 75 7.38 2.03 -9.19
C LYS A 75 6.09 1.45 -9.75
N GLY A 76 5.25 2.30 -10.31
CA GLY A 76 3.96 1.90 -10.87
C GLY A 76 2.78 2.03 -9.91
N TRP A 77 3.04 2.24 -8.64
CA TRP A 77 1.99 2.56 -7.68
C TRP A 77 1.42 3.95 -7.95
N VAL A 78 0.33 4.27 -7.28
CA VAL A 78 -0.33 5.58 -7.40
C VAL A 78 -0.36 6.26 -6.04
N TYR A 79 -0.11 7.57 -6.06
CA TYR A 79 -0.32 8.42 -4.90
C TYR A 79 -1.71 9.04 -4.96
N ASP A 80 -2.57 8.69 -4.03
CA ASP A 80 -3.90 9.30 -3.86
C ASP A 80 -3.75 10.53 -2.99
N SER A 81 -3.73 11.72 -3.61
CA SER A 81 -3.55 12.97 -2.89
C SER A 81 -4.76 13.36 -2.04
N THR A 82 -5.94 12.88 -2.38
CA THR A 82 -7.17 13.17 -1.61
C THR A 82 -7.13 12.47 -0.26
N ASN A 83 -6.72 11.21 -0.22
CA ASN A 83 -6.63 10.41 0.99
C ASN A 83 -5.22 10.37 1.57
N ASP A 84 -4.25 10.96 0.88
CA ASP A 84 -2.84 11.02 1.27
C ASP A 84 -2.26 9.62 1.55
N ILE A 85 -2.41 8.72 0.59
CA ILE A 85 -1.90 7.35 0.66
C ILE A 85 -1.29 6.90 -0.67
N PHE A 86 -0.40 5.92 -0.58
CA PHE A 86 0.07 5.17 -1.75
C PHE A 86 -0.67 3.85 -1.83
N TYR A 87 -1.04 3.43 -3.03
CA TYR A 87 -1.64 2.12 -3.25
C TYR A 87 -1.17 1.51 -4.57
N ASN A 88 -1.26 0.19 -4.66
CA ASN A 88 -0.91 -0.54 -5.88
C ASN A 88 -2.17 -0.79 -6.71
N PRO A 89 -2.33 -0.11 -7.85
CA PRO A 89 -3.52 -0.30 -8.70
C PRO A 89 -3.59 -1.70 -9.31
N ASN A 90 -2.45 -2.38 -9.42
CA ASN A 90 -2.39 -3.72 -10.01
C ASN A 90 -2.67 -4.84 -9.01
N ALA A 91 -2.79 -4.51 -7.72
CA ALA A 91 -3.10 -5.50 -6.69
C ALA A 91 -4.60 -5.73 -6.50
N LYS A 92 -5.45 -5.03 -7.24
CA LYS A 92 -6.90 -5.22 -7.21
C LYS A 92 -7.25 -6.59 -7.78
N PRO A 93 -7.73 -7.54 -6.96
CA PRO A 93 -7.94 -8.91 -7.45
C PRO A 93 -9.18 -9.06 -8.30
N TYR A 94 -10.22 -8.25 -8.06
CA TYR A 94 -11.50 -8.31 -8.78
C TYR A 94 -12.08 -6.91 -8.91
N ASN A 95 -12.89 -6.70 -9.96
CA ASN A 95 -13.46 -5.38 -10.23
C ASN A 95 -14.37 -4.85 -9.11
N SER A 96 -15.04 -5.73 -8.37
CA SER A 96 -15.94 -5.33 -7.29
C SER A 96 -15.23 -4.93 -6.01
N TRP A 97 -13.96 -5.27 -5.86
CA TRP A 97 -13.21 -4.96 -4.65
C TRP A 97 -12.91 -3.47 -4.56
N VAL A 98 -12.83 -2.96 -3.34
CA VAL A 98 -12.73 -1.54 -3.04
C VAL A 98 -11.45 -1.26 -2.25
N LEU A 99 -10.81 -0.14 -2.55
CA LEU A 99 -9.63 0.29 -1.82
C LEU A 99 -10.00 0.77 -0.42
N ASN A 100 -9.38 0.17 0.60
CA ASN A 100 -9.46 0.69 1.96
C ASN A 100 -8.41 1.79 2.11
N THR A 101 -8.87 3.03 2.25
CA THR A 101 -7.99 4.20 2.29
C THR A 101 -7.23 4.35 3.61
N ASN A 102 -7.53 3.54 4.63
CA ASN A 102 -6.77 3.52 5.88
C ASN A 102 -5.59 2.56 5.82
N THR A 103 -5.72 1.48 5.05
CA THR A 103 -4.71 0.42 4.99
C THR A 103 -3.98 0.36 3.65
N SER A 104 -4.48 1.05 2.63
CA SER A 104 -4.00 0.95 1.24
C SER A 104 -4.19 -0.45 0.62
N ARG A 105 -5.08 -1.25 1.17
CA ARG A 105 -5.37 -2.60 0.69
C ARG A 105 -6.70 -2.65 -0.04
N TRP A 106 -6.77 -3.54 -1.02
CA TRP A 106 -8.02 -3.85 -1.70
C TRP A 106 -8.82 -4.84 -0.89
N GLU A 107 -10.10 -4.57 -0.69
CA GLU A 107 -10.98 -5.37 0.14
C GLU A 107 -12.24 -5.74 -0.62
N PRO A 108 -12.79 -6.95 -0.35
CA PRO A 108 -14.06 -7.34 -0.95
C PRO A 108 -15.20 -6.48 -0.40
N PRO A 109 -16.29 -6.31 -1.16
CA PRO A 109 -17.44 -5.53 -0.69
C PRO A 109 -18.17 -6.16 0.48
N THR A 110 -17.95 -7.47 0.70
CA THR A 110 -18.49 -8.21 1.84
C THR A 110 -17.35 -8.90 2.57
N ALA A 111 -17.32 -8.76 3.89
CA ALA A 111 -16.25 -9.36 4.69
C ALA A 111 -16.22 -10.88 4.53
N ARG A 112 -14.99 -11.43 4.43
CA ARG A 112 -14.80 -12.87 4.31
C ARG A 112 -15.26 -13.56 5.58
N PRO A 113 -16.19 -14.54 5.49
CA PRO A 113 -16.58 -15.34 6.65
C PRO A 113 -15.42 -16.22 7.12
N THR A 114 -15.45 -16.60 8.39
CA THR A 114 -14.47 -17.52 8.96
C THR A 114 -15.04 -18.93 8.91
N GLU A 115 -14.26 -19.89 8.41
CA GLU A 115 -14.64 -21.29 8.43
C GLU A 115 -14.79 -21.77 9.87
N THR A 116 -15.77 -22.63 10.11
CA THR A 116 -15.90 -23.35 11.38
C THR A 116 -14.81 -24.39 11.51
N ASP A 117 -14.58 -24.89 12.73
CA ASP A 117 -13.60 -25.95 12.94
C ASP A 117 -13.95 -27.22 12.14
N ALA A 118 -15.23 -27.55 12.06
CA ALA A 118 -15.70 -28.71 11.28
C ALA A 118 -15.45 -28.49 9.78
N GLU A 119 -15.69 -27.29 9.28
CA GLU A 119 -15.43 -26.96 7.87
C GLU A 119 -13.95 -27.05 7.54
N ARG A 120 -13.09 -26.52 8.40
CA ARG A 120 -11.63 -26.65 8.23
C ARG A 120 -11.16 -28.09 8.27
N ALA A 121 -11.70 -28.87 9.20
CA ALA A 121 -11.39 -30.31 9.32
C ALA A 121 -11.81 -31.07 8.07
N ALA A 122 -12.90 -30.66 7.42
CA ALA A 122 -13.37 -31.24 6.17
C ALA A 122 -12.64 -30.73 4.92
N GLY A 123 -11.64 -29.87 5.10
CA GLY A 123 -10.89 -29.29 3.99
C GLY A 123 -11.64 -28.23 3.20
N LYS A 124 -12.66 -27.62 3.79
CA LYS A 124 -13.46 -26.58 3.14
C LYS A 124 -12.88 -25.21 3.41
N CYS A 125 -13.04 -24.29 2.44
CA CYS A 125 -12.62 -22.90 2.58
C CYS A 125 -13.55 -21.97 1.78
N TYR A 126 -13.60 -20.72 2.20
CA TYR A 126 -14.33 -19.70 1.45
C TYR A 126 -13.52 -19.20 0.29
N LYS A 127 -14.16 -19.07 -0.87
CA LYS A 127 -13.61 -18.50 -2.07
C LYS A 127 -14.54 -17.39 -2.59
N TRP A 128 -13.96 -16.30 -3.06
CA TRP A 128 -14.72 -15.21 -3.64
C TRP A 128 -15.28 -15.62 -5.02
N ASN A 129 -16.57 -15.38 -5.21
CA ASN A 129 -17.21 -15.53 -6.51
C ASN A 129 -17.56 -14.13 -7.04
N GLU A 130 -16.81 -13.68 -8.02
CA GLU A 130 -17.01 -12.34 -8.58
C GLU A 130 -18.33 -12.19 -9.32
N THR A 131 -18.80 -13.23 -9.98
CA THR A 131 -20.08 -13.20 -10.69
C THR A 131 -21.25 -12.94 -9.75
N ASN A 132 -21.27 -13.62 -8.61
CA ASN A 132 -22.31 -13.48 -7.59
C ASN A 132 -21.97 -12.42 -6.55
N LYS A 133 -20.73 -11.90 -6.57
CA LYS A 133 -20.20 -10.95 -5.57
C LYS A 133 -20.43 -11.43 -4.16
N ALA A 134 -20.07 -12.68 -3.91
CA ALA A 134 -20.29 -13.37 -2.64
C ALA A 134 -19.18 -14.36 -2.33
N TRP A 135 -19.02 -14.66 -1.06
CA TRP A 135 -18.13 -15.72 -0.60
C TRP A 135 -18.85 -17.05 -0.67
N GLU A 136 -18.21 -18.06 -1.23
CA GLU A 136 -18.74 -19.42 -1.35
C GLU A 136 -17.85 -20.41 -0.62
N LEU A 137 -18.48 -21.28 0.16
CA LEU A 137 -17.77 -22.35 0.83
C LEU A 137 -17.55 -23.50 -0.16
N ILE A 138 -16.30 -23.80 -0.43
CA ILE A 138 -15.93 -24.84 -1.40
C ILE A 138 -15.09 -25.93 -0.74
N SER A 139 -15.13 -27.12 -1.31
CA SER A 139 -14.33 -28.25 -0.85
C SER A 139 -12.89 -28.14 -1.32
N GLY A 140 -11.95 -28.53 -0.46
CA GLY A 140 -10.52 -28.71 -0.62
C GLY A 140 -9.87 -28.51 -1.95
N VAL A 141 -10.03 -27.33 -2.51
CA VAL A 141 -9.55 -26.98 -3.81
C VAL A 141 -8.05 -26.95 -3.84
N GLY A 142 -7.49 -27.35 -4.93
CA GLY A 142 -6.05 -27.41 -5.08
C GLY A 142 -5.46 -28.67 -4.48
N VAL A 143 -6.11 -29.22 -3.48
CA VAL A 143 -5.69 -30.49 -2.88
C VAL A 143 -6.14 -31.63 -3.75
N SER A 144 -7.31 -31.46 -4.32
CA SER A 144 -7.92 -32.48 -5.20
C SER A 144 -7.08 -32.79 -6.43
N GLY A 145 -6.24 -31.86 -6.83
CA GLY A 145 -5.33 -32.12 -7.92
C GLY A 145 -4.26 -33.13 -7.58
N ALA A 146 -4.20 -33.43 -6.33
CA ALA A 146 -3.29 -34.45 -5.88
C ALA A 146 -3.79 -35.84 -6.27
#